data_8edf44f01c8a3c87b7bf6a9b3773a8fa
#
_entry.id   8edf44f01c8a3c87b7bf6a9b3773a8fa
#
_cell.length_a   1.000
_cell.length_b   1.000
_cell.length_c   1.000
_cell.angle_alpha   90.00
_cell.angle_beta   90.00
_cell.angle_gamma   90.00
#
_symmetry.space_group_name_H-M   'P 1'
#
loop_
_entity.id
_entity.type
_entity.pdbx_description
1 polymer ?
#
loop_
_entity_poly.entity_id
_entity_poly.type
_entity_poly.pdbx_seq_one_letter_code
_entity_poly.pdbx_strand_id
1 'polypeptide(L)'
;IRDSISRYASLWPGVVARGDVNYISIGECSNVQDLVCLHVADDFPCIIGDYVTIGHCACVHACTIEDHVLIGMNATVLTGAKVGKGSIIAAGALVLENQVIPPNSLVVGVPGKVKSTVNALKNIHAQALKYKSEWAIGYGVKPDIGGELYHGEKIV
;
A
#
# COMPACT_ATOMS: atom_id res chain seq x y z
N ILE A 1 13.63 0.28 -17.84
CA ILE A 1 13.02 0.38 -16.50
C ILE A 1 11.91 1.41 -16.62
N ARG A 2 10.68 1.04 -16.31
CA ARG A 2 9.52 1.94 -16.44
C ARG A 2 8.71 1.88 -15.17
N ASP A 3 9.02 2.78 -14.23
CA ASP A 3 8.15 3.02 -13.09
C ASP A 3 6.81 3.58 -13.58
N SER A 4 5.73 3.17 -12.95
CA SER A 4 4.38 3.64 -13.29
C SER A 4 3.60 4.02 -12.04
N ILE A 5 2.93 5.15 -12.10
CA ILE A 5 2.02 5.63 -11.06
C ILE A 5 0.67 5.85 -11.74
N SER A 6 -0.34 5.11 -11.31
CA SER A 6 -1.66 5.16 -11.89
C SER A 6 -2.46 6.39 -11.43
N ARG A 7 -3.61 6.60 -12.07
CA ARG A 7 -4.50 7.74 -11.81
C ARG A 7 -4.90 7.80 -10.34
N TYR A 8 -4.90 8.99 -9.78
CA TYR A 8 -5.24 9.29 -8.37
C TYR A 8 -4.36 8.62 -7.30
N ALA A 9 -3.29 7.93 -7.68
CA ALA A 9 -2.31 7.50 -6.71
C ALA A 9 -1.54 8.70 -6.16
N SER A 10 -1.10 8.62 -4.90
CA SER A 10 -0.40 9.71 -4.23
C SER A 10 0.83 9.24 -3.46
N LEU A 11 1.92 10.01 -3.58
CA LEU A 11 3.13 9.85 -2.80
C LEU A 11 3.28 11.08 -1.90
N TRP A 12 3.42 10.84 -0.61
CA TRP A 12 3.41 11.87 0.43
C TRP A 12 4.83 12.30 0.81
N PRO A 13 5.01 13.35 1.62
CA PRO A 13 6.34 13.91 1.90
C PRO A 13 7.35 12.88 2.38
N GLY A 14 8.57 12.95 1.83
CA GLY A 14 9.68 12.08 2.22
C GLY A 14 9.61 10.64 1.69
N VAL A 15 8.64 10.29 0.85
CA VAL A 15 8.62 8.98 0.18
C VAL A 15 9.84 8.84 -0.71
N VAL A 16 10.52 7.70 -0.58
CA VAL A 16 11.60 7.29 -1.48
C VAL A 16 11.14 6.11 -2.30
N ALA A 17 10.97 6.29 -3.60
CA ALA A 17 10.66 5.24 -4.56
C ALA A 17 11.84 5.10 -5.53
N ARG A 18 12.60 4.00 -5.41
CA ARG A 18 13.79 3.78 -6.21
C ARG A 18 13.68 2.49 -7.04
N GLY A 19 13.36 2.66 -8.34
CA GLY A 19 13.26 1.59 -9.34
C GLY A 19 14.49 1.53 -10.24
N ASP A 20 15.67 1.34 -9.67
CA ASP A 20 16.96 1.41 -10.35
C ASP A 20 17.34 0.15 -11.14
N VAL A 21 17.07 -1.05 -10.60
CA VAL A 21 17.42 -2.33 -11.24
C VAL A 21 16.20 -3.09 -11.77
N ASN A 22 15.00 -2.68 -11.37
CA ASN A 22 13.72 -3.21 -11.83
C ASN A 22 12.69 -2.08 -11.85
N TYR A 23 11.38 -2.35 -11.81
CA TYR A 23 10.36 -1.30 -11.85
C TYR A 23 9.46 -1.29 -10.61
N ILE A 24 8.90 -0.12 -10.31
CA ILE A 24 7.84 0.09 -9.33
C ILE A 24 6.55 0.38 -10.08
N SER A 25 5.46 -0.30 -9.71
CA SER A 25 4.13 -0.02 -10.23
C SER A 25 3.19 0.28 -9.09
N ILE A 26 2.47 1.41 -9.16
CA ILE A 26 1.50 1.83 -8.13
C ILE A 26 0.14 1.97 -8.79
N GLY A 27 -0.84 1.22 -8.30
CA GLY A 27 -2.19 1.14 -8.79
C GLY A 27 -3.05 2.37 -8.47
N GLU A 28 -4.24 2.39 -9.05
CA GLU A 28 -5.20 3.51 -8.97
C GLU A 28 -5.64 3.77 -7.52
N CYS A 29 -5.77 5.03 -7.15
CA CYS A 29 -6.19 5.50 -5.82
C CYS A 29 -5.32 4.98 -4.65
N SER A 30 -4.16 4.39 -4.91
CA SER A 30 -3.26 3.95 -3.85
C SER A 30 -2.49 5.12 -3.26
N ASN A 31 -2.26 5.09 -1.94
CA ASN A 31 -1.52 6.15 -1.26
C ASN A 31 -0.32 5.58 -0.52
N VAL A 32 0.82 6.23 -0.75
CA VAL A 32 2.10 5.90 -0.13
C VAL A 32 2.45 7.05 0.79
N GLN A 33 2.31 6.81 2.10
CA GLN A 33 2.38 7.86 3.11
C GLN A 33 3.80 8.27 3.44
N ASP A 34 3.91 9.29 4.29
CA ASP A 34 5.17 9.96 4.59
C ASP A 34 6.28 8.99 4.99
N LEU A 35 7.50 9.24 4.48
CA LEU A 35 8.73 8.51 4.78
C LEU A 35 8.71 7.01 4.41
N VAL A 36 7.77 6.55 3.61
CA VAL A 36 7.77 5.17 3.09
C VAL A 36 8.94 4.97 2.14
N CYS A 37 9.57 3.80 2.22
CA CYS A 37 10.59 3.36 1.27
C CYS A 37 10.03 2.26 0.36
N LEU A 38 10.05 2.50 -0.95
CA LEU A 38 9.75 1.51 -1.99
C LEU A 38 11.02 1.19 -2.76
N HIS A 39 11.36 -0.08 -2.86
CA HIS A 39 12.52 -0.50 -3.63
C HIS A 39 12.27 -1.83 -4.34
N VAL A 40 13.17 -2.18 -5.22
CA VAL A 40 13.13 -3.35 -6.10
C VAL A 40 14.35 -4.24 -5.89
N ALA A 41 14.34 -5.44 -6.47
CA ALA A 41 15.51 -6.30 -6.60
C ALA A 41 15.65 -6.73 -8.06
N ASP A 42 16.81 -7.31 -8.43
CA ASP A 42 17.10 -7.69 -9.82
C ASP A 42 15.99 -8.54 -10.45
N ASP A 43 15.49 -9.54 -9.70
CA ASP A 43 14.48 -10.49 -10.19
C ASP A 43 13.06 -10.17 -9.72
N PHE A 44 12.87 -9.16 -8.87
CA PHE A 44 11.57 -8.84 -8.28
C PHE A 44 11.25 -7.34 -8.38
N PRO A 45 10.18 -6.98 -9.12
CA PRO A 45 9.63 -5.63 -9.09
C PRO A 45 8.93 -5.35 -7.76
N CYS A 46 8.60 -4.09 -7.51
CA CYS A 46 7.69 -3.68 -6.45
C CYS A 46 6.33 -3.33 -7.07
N ILE A 47 5.35 -4.22 -6.91
CA ILE A 47 4.01 -4.06 -7.49
C ILE A 47 3.01 -3.76 -6.38
N ILE A 48 2.35 -2.63 -6.48
CA ILE A 48 1.30 -2.18 -5.57
C ILE A 48 0.01 -2.06 -6.39
N GLY A 49 -1.02 -2.80 -5.98
CA GLY A 49 -2.33 -2.84 -6.62
C GLY A 49 -3.13 -1.55 -6.42
N ASP A 50 -4.43 -1.62 -6.73
CA ASP A 50 -5.36 -0.50 -6.61
C ASP A 50 -5.90 -0.36 -5.19
N TYR A 51 -6.22 0.89 -4.79
CA TYR A 51 -6.79 1.20 -3.47
C TYR A 51 -5.98 0.69 -2.28
N VAL A 52 -4.66 0.63 -2.43
CA VAL A 52 -3.73 0.25 -1.36
C VAL A 52 -3.38 1.46 -0.51
N THR A 53 -3.33 1.27 0.80
CA THR A 53 -2.78 2.25 1.73
C THR A 53 -1.49 1.72 2.32
N ILE A 54 -0.38 2.45 2.15
CA ILE A 54 0.90 2.14 2.78
C ILE A 54 1.18 3.20 3.84
N GLY A 55 1.10 2.79 5.10
CA GLY A 55 1.25 3.67 6.26
C GLY A 55 2.68 4.21 6.44
N HIS A 56 2.76 5.31 7.17
CA HIS A 56 4.00 6.07 7.39
C HIS A 56 5.19 5.18 7.80
N CYS A 57 6.38 5.47 7.28
CA CYS A 57 7.63 4.80 7.58
C CYS A 57 7.69 3.30 7.23
N ALA A 58 6.72 2.76 6.49
CA ALA A 58 6.79 1.37 6.06
C ALA A 58 7.90 1.16 5.03
N CYS A 59 8.44 -0.06 4.98
CA CYS A 59 9.39 -0.49 3.95
C CYS A 59 8.75 -1.60 3.12
N VAL A 60 8.58 -1.36 1.82
CA VAL A 60 8.00 -2.31 0.86
C VAL A 60 9.05 -2.60 -0.20
N HIS A 61 9.62 -3.80 -0.13
CA HIS A 61 10.80 -4.16 -0.90
C HIS A 61 10.54 -5.33 -1.84
N ALA A 62 10.58 -5.05 -3.16
CA ALA A 62 10.61 -6.08 -4.21
C ALA A 62 9.52 -7.16 -4.05
N CYS A 63 8.28 -6.77 -3.84
CA CYS A 63 7.16 -7.65 -3.51
C CYS A 63 5.88 -7.28 -4.26
N THR A 64 4.86 -8.11 -4.15
CA THR A 64 3.55 -7.85 -4.73
C THR A 64 2.52 -7.62 -3.64
N ILE A 65 1.91 -6.45 -3.64
CA ILE A 65 0.77 -6.08 -2.79
C ILE A 65 -0.46 -6.04 -3.70
N GLU A 66 -1.42 -6.92 -3.46
CA GLU A 66 -2.67 -6.94 -4.24
C GLU A 66 -3.59 -5.77 -3.86
N ASP A 67 -4.73 -5.65 -4.55
CA ASP A 67 -5.67 -4.54 -4.35
C ASP A 67 -6.24 -4.51 -2.92
N HIS A 68 -6.64 -3.31 -2.48
CA HIS A 68 -7.33 -3.12 -1.21
C HIS A 68 -6.56 -3.70 -0.02
N VAL A 69 -5.26 -3.53 0.02
CA VAL A 69 -4.41 -3.92 1.15
C VAL A 69 -4.05 -2.70 1.99
N LEU A 70 -4.04 -2.88 3.30
CA LEU A 70 -3.46 -1.92 4.23
C LEU A 70 -2.12 -2.44 4.76
N ILE A 71 -1.05 -1.72 4.48
CA ILE A 71 0.25 -1.90 5.12
C ILE A 71 0.34 -0.88 6.27
N GLY A 72 0.41 -1.38 7.50
CA GLY A 72 0.48 -0.54 8.70
C GLY A 72 1.79 0.23 8.84
N MET A 73 1.78 1.25 9.68
CA MET A 73 2.96 2.10 9.94
C MET A 73 4.15 1.27 10.42
N ASN A 74 5.35 1.59 9.96
CA ASN A 74 6.60 0.87 10.27
C ASN A 74 6.59 -0.64 9.93
N ALA A 75 5.61 -1.14 9.18
CA ALA A 75 5.64 -2.52 8.71
C ALA A 75 6.71 -2.70 7.62
N THR A 76 7.25 -3.92 7.55
CA THR A 76 8.22 -4.28 6.51
C THR A 76 7.70 -5.47 5.72
N VAL A 77 7.73 -5.36 4.39
CA VAL A 77 7.40 -6.46 3.47
C VAL A 77 8.63 -6.73 2.61
N LEU A 78 9.17 -7.95 2.72
CA LEU A 78 10.44 -8.32 2.10
C LEU A 78 10.28 -8.94 0.70
N THR A 79 11.43 -9.14 0.04
CA THR A 79 11.57 -9.60 -1.34
C THR A 79 10.75 -10.86 -1.64
N GLY A 80 10.06 -10.86 -2.77
CA GLY A 80 9.29 -12.00 -3.26
C GLY A 80 7.99 -12.27 -2.49
N ALA A 81 7.72 -11.53 -1.42
CA ALA A 81 6.46 -11.68 -0.68
C ALA A 81 5.24 -11.31 -1.54
N LYS A 82 4.11 -11.96 -1.27
CA LYS A 82 2.83 -11.67 -1.90
C LYS A 82 1.76 -11.45 -0.84
N VAL A 83 1.17 -10.28 -0.82
CA VAL A 83 0.10 -9.93 0.14
C VAL A 83 -1.23 -9.92 -0.60
N GLY A 84 -2.10 -10.87 -0.24
CA GLY A 84 -3.39 -11.08 -0.89
C GLY A 84 -4.40 -9.98 -0.59
N LYS A 85 -5.30 -9.76 -1.55
CA LYS A 85 -6.35 -8.73 -1.55
C LYS A 85 -7.14 -8.64 -0.24
N GLY A 86 -7.44 -7.42 0.18
CA GLY A 86 -8.27 -7.15 1.38
C GLY A 86 -7.57 -7.42 2.71
N SER A 87 -6.26 -7.69 2.68
CA SER A 87 -5.47 -7.99 3.88
C SER A 87 -4.97 -6.74 4.60
N ILE A 88 -4.70 -6.92 5.89
CA ILE A 88 -4.08 -5.91 6.75
C ILE A 88 -2.78 -6.48 7.29
N ILE A 89 -1.67 -5.81 6.99
CA ILE A 89 -0.40 -6.00 7.66
C ILE A 89 -0.34 -4.98 8.80
N ALA A 90 -0.38 -5.46 10.04
CA ALA A 90 -0.43 -4.58 11.19
C ALA A 90 0.84 -3.72 11.33
N ALA A 91 0.73 -2.60 12.05
CA ALA A 91 1.86 -1.73 12.30
C ALA A 91 3.03 -2.49 12.93
N GLY A 92 4.25 -2.24 12.44
CA GLY A 92 5.48 -2.90 12.89
C GLY A 92 5.60 -4.39 12.53
N ALA A 93 4.68 -4.98 11.80
CA ALA A 93 4.78 -6.39 11.39
C ALA A 93 5.86 -6.59 10.32
N LEU A 94 6.49 -7.78 10.32
CA LEU A 94 7.50 -8.18 9.35
C LEU A 94 7.01 -9.36 8.51
N VAL A 95 6.67 -9.11 7.24
CA VAL A 95 6.40 -10.16 6.24
C VAL A 95 7.74 -10.61 5.65
N LEU A 96 8.03 -11.90 5.79
CA LEU A 96 9.31 -12.47 5.38
C LEU A 96 9.42 -12.63 3.85
N GLU A 97 10.64 -12.87 3.40
CA GLU A 97 10.92 -13.16 1.99
C GLU A 97 10.11 -14.35 1.49
N ASN A 98 9.57 -14.21 0.28
CA ASN A 98 8.75 -15.22 -0.40
C ASN A 98 7.49 -15.67 0.37
N GLN A 99 7.15 -14.99 1.47
CA GLN A 99 5.94 -15.31 2.23
C GLN A 99 4.69 -14.96 1.42
N VAL A 100 3.75 -15.90 1.37
CA VAL A 100 2.45 -15.70 0.73
C VAL A 100 1.40 -15.50 1.81
N ILE A 101 0.78 -14.33 1.83
CA ILE A 101 -0.32 -13.97 2.73
C ILE A 101 -1.64 -14.18 1.96
N PRO A 102 -2.52 -15.07 2.43
CA PRO A 102 -3.82 -15.27 1.80
C PRO A 102 -4.67 -14.00 1.81
N PRO A 103 -5.63 -13.84 0.88
CA PRO A 103 -6.56 -12.72 0.89
C PRO A 103 -7.33 -12.59 2.21
N ASN A 104 -7.72 -11.36 2.55
CA ASN A 104 -8.50 -11.04 3.75
C ASN A 104 -7.85 -11.48 5.06
N SER A 105 -6.52 -11.43 5.16
CA SER A 105 -5.75 -11.80 6.35
C SER A 105 -5.38 -10.60 7.21
N LEU A 106 -5.44 -10.78 8.54
CA LEU A 106 -4.75 -9.90 9.48
C LEU A 106 -3.41 -10.54 9.84
N VAL A 107 -2.32 -9.87 9.50
CA VAL A 107 -0.95 -10.30 9.82
C VAL A 107 -0.39 -9.42 10.93
N VAL A 108 0.19 -10.04 11.97
CA VAL A 108 0.75 -9.33 13.12
C VAL A 108 2.10 -9.92 13.53
N GLY A 109 2.96 -9.09 14.08
CA GLY A 109 4.19 -9.47 14.79
C GLY A 109 5.44 -9.59 13.93
N VAL A 110 6.52 -9.99 14.59
CA VAL A 110 7.87 -10.20 14.05
C VAL A 110 8.36 -11.57 14.50
N PRO A 111 8.43 -12.57 13.60
CA PRO A 111 7.96 -12.56 12.22
C PRO A 111 6.43 -12.45 12.10
N GLY A 112 5.96 -11.91 10.99
CA GLY A 112 4.53 -11.71 10.71
C GLY A 112 3.79 -13.03 10.52
N LYS A 113 2.71 -13.23 11.29
CA LYS A 113 1.86 -14.42 11.21
C LYS A 113 0.42 -14.02 10.97
N VAL A 114 -0.30 -14.78 10.15
CA VAL A 114 -1.74 -14.63 10.00
C VAL A 114 -2.42 -14.94 11.33
N LYS A 115 -3.06 -13.94 11.91
CA LYS A 115 -3.77 -14.03 13.19
C LYS A 115 -5.23 -14.41 13.00
N SER A 116 -5.87 -13.86 11.98
CA SER A 116 -7.30 -14.07 11.70
C SER A 116 -7.63 -13.66 10.26
N THR A 117 -8.82 -14.03 9.82
CA THR A 117 -9.46 -13.45 8.64
C THR A 117 -10.13 -12.14 9.02
N VAL A 118 -10.13 -11.16 8.11
CA VAL A 118 -10.78 -9.86 8.28
C VAL A 118 -11.72 -9.54 7.13
N ASN A 119 -12.74 -8.74 7.40
CA ASN A 119 -13.63 -8.18 6.37
C ASN A 119 -13.46 -6.67 6.35
N ALA A 120 -12.31 -6.22 5.86
CA ALA A 120 -11.90 -4.82 5.89
C ALA A 120 -11.92 -4.13 4.51
N LEU A 121 -12.26 -4.84 3.45
CA LEU A 121 -12.15 -4.36 2.08
C LEU A 121 -12.86 -3.01 1.87
N LYS A 122 -14.10 -2.87 2.34
CA LYS A 122 -14.87 -1.61 2.22
C LYS A 122 -14.21 -0.45 2.98
N ASN A 123 -13.66 -0.73 4.16
CA ASN A 123 -13.03 0.30 4.98
C ASN A 123 -11.69 0.74 4.40
N ILE A 124 -10.91 -0.20 3.83
CA ILE A 124 -9.65 0.10 3.14
C ILE A 124 -9.93 0.92 1.88
N HIS A 125 -10.96 0.55 1.12
CA HIS A 125 -11.40 1.29 -0.06
C HIS A 125 -11.76 2.74 0.29
N ALA A 126 -12.59 2.93 1.32
CA ALA A 126 -12.99 4.25 1.80
C ALA A 126 -11.78 5.09 2.26
N GLN A 127 -10.80 4.45 2.92
CA GLN A 127 -9.56 5.14 3.32
C GLN A 127 -8.77 5.63 2.11
N ALA A 128 -8.62 4.81 1.08
CA ALA A 128 -7.94 5.22 -0.15
C ALA A 128 -8.64 6.41 -0.82
N LEU A 129 -9.97 6.39 -0.90
CA LEU A 129 -10.76 7.51 -1.42
C LEU A 129 -10.62 8.78 -0.57
N LYS A 130 -10.51 8.65 0.75
CA LYS A 130 -10.29 9.79 1.64
C LYS A 130 -8.95 10.47 1.36
N TYR A 131 -7.88 9.69 1.14
CA TYR A 131 -6.58 10.23 0.71
C TYR A 131 -6.66 10.92 -0.64
N LYS A 132 -7.38 10.34 -1.60
CA LYS A 132 -7.58 10.92 -2.91
C LYS A 132 -8.29 12.28 -2.85
N SER A 133 -9.37 12.38 -2.08
CA SER A 133 -10.27 13.54 -2.14
C SER A 133 -10.00 14.57 -1.04
N GLU A 134 -10.15 14.20 0.24
CA GLU A 134 -10.14 15.18 1.31
C GLU A 134 -8.72 15.65 1.69
N TRP A 135 -7.80 14.71 1.86
CA TRP A 135 -6.48 15.07 2.37
C TRP A 135 -5.59 15.71 1.31
N ALA A 136 -5.69 15.27 0.06
CA ALA A 136 -5.00 15.95 -1.03
C ALA A 136 -5.48 17.40 -1.18
N ILE A 137 -6.78 17.67 -1.05
CA ILE A 137 -7.33 19.03 -1.06
C ILE A 137 -6.81 19.84 0.14
N GLY A 138 -6.75 19.26 1.32
CA GLY A 138 -6.20 19.91 2.52
C GLY A 138 -4.74 20.34 2.36
N TYR A 139 -3.96 19.67 1.53
CA TYR A 139 -2.60 20.04 1.15
C TYR A 139 -2.52 21.05 0.00
N GLY A 140 -3.65 21.56 -0.47
CA GLY A 140 -3.68 22.49 -1.60
C GLY A 140 -3.49 21.81 -2.96
N VAL A 141 -3.35 20.50 -3.00
CA VAL A 141 -3.42 19.73 -4.24
C VAL A 141 -4.88 19.74 -4.67
N LYS A 142 -5.14 20.30 -5.85
CA LYS A 142 -6.47 20.19 -6.47
C LYS A 142 -6.46 18.93 -7.35
N PRO A 143 -6.81 17.75 -6.83
CA PRO A 143 -6.92 16.59 -7.69
C PRO A 143 -8.00 16.87 -8.74
N ASP A 144 -7.79 16.37 -9.95
CA ASP A 144 -8.90 16.16 -10.86
C ASP A 144 -9.84 15.17 -10.16
N ILE A 145 -10.88 15.70 -9.53
CA ILE A 145 -11.81 14.96 -8.68
C ILE A 145 -12.82 14.12 -9.47
N GLY A 146 -12.41 13.58 -10.63
CA GLY A 146 -13.22 12.61 -11.36
C GLY A 146 -13.31 11.26 -10.63
N GLY A 147 -14.27 10.44 -11.00
CA GLY A 147 -14.50 9.11 -10.45
C GLY A 147 -15.10 9.11 -9.05
N GLU A 148 -14.97 7.97 -8.35
CA GLU A 148 -15.55 7.76 -7.03
C GLU A 148 -14.93 8.67 -5.96
N LEU A 149 -15.77 9.21 -5.06
CA LEU A 149 -15.37 10.10 -3.98
C LEU A 149 -15.68 9.47 -2.62
N TYR A 150 -15.00 9.95 -1.59
CA TYR A 150 -15.30 9.61 -0.20
C TYR A 150 -16.52 10.40 0.28
N HIS A 151 -17.47 9.73 0.94
CA HIS A 151 -18.72 10.31 1.44
C HIS A 151 -18.91 10.14 2.96
N GLY A 152 -17.83 9.91 3.72
CA GLY A 152 -17.90 9.75 5.17
C GLY A 152 -18.02 8.30 5.63
N GLU A 153 -17.70 7.33 4.77
CA GLU A 153 -17.68 5.91 5.11
C GLU A 153 -16.68 5.61 6.23
N LYS A 154 -16.91 4.52 6.95
CA LYS A 154 -15.97 4.08 7.97
C LYS A 154 -14.64 3.66 7.31
N ILE A 155 -13.55 4.22 7.80
CA ILE A 155 -12.18 3.85 7.39
C ILE A 155 -11.54 2.86 8.37
N VAL A 156 -10.32 2.38 8.04
CA VAL A 156 -9.54 1.44 8.87
C VAL A 156 -8.82 2.17 10.00
#